data_8cbaa13e8f20d9a81257fbd5ad4e5ac2
#
_entry.id   8cbaa13e8f20d9a81257fbd5ad4e5ac2
#
_cell.length_a   1.000
_cell.length_b   1.000
_cell.length_c   1.000
_cell.angle_alpha   90.00
_cell.angle_beta   90.00
_cell.angle_gamma   90.00
#
_symmetry.space_group_name_H-M   'P 1'
#
loop_
_entity.id
_entity.type
_entity.pdbx_description
1 polymer ?
#
loop_
_entity_poly.entity_id
_entity_poly.type
_entity_poly.pdbx_seq_one_letter_code
_entity_poly.pdbx_strand_id
1 'polypeptide(L)'
;MSEHKNLADTSKPPMKRWKKLTIGVVIFAVLVGAGGPLIYKLLNPAAKTATDELNQRQAAATVPTNVTTGSTSATVGGSIDATVGGSVAGSVAGSEAESATSADSTAAATTDRTTAGSVTAATGAATSGLDGAWNVETTTDVKALYVGYRVDEVLAGQNVTATGRTPSVTGSLTISGTKVSTAEFTAQMATVKSDKDQRDGQFSGRIMEAAKFPTATFKLTSPIDFKTVPVGTAKITASTTGDLTLHGVTKSVTFDISGFASGNEMTIAGEIPVKFADYSIANPSFGPITTEDHGALEFLLVLKKA
;
A
#
# COMPACT_ATOMS: atom_id res chain seq x y z
N MET A 1 -50.74 42.10 -70.67
CA MET A 1 -50.17 42.37 -69.37
C MET A 1 -49.43 41.14 -68.94
N SER A 2 -48.11 41.20 -69.11
CA SER A 2 -47.20 40.08 -68.85
C SER A 2 -46.44 40.35 -67.64
N GLU A 3 -46.39 39.44 -66.71
CA GLU A 3 -45.47 39.49 -65.60
C GLU A 3 -44.53 38.29 -65.61
N HIS A 4 -43.26 38.62 -65.85
CA HIS A 4 -42.20 37.68 -65.84
C HIS A 4 -41.79 37.43 -64.41
N LYS A 5 -41.84 36.20 -63.94
CA LYS A 5 -41.36 35.77 -62.63
C LYS A 5 -40.01 35.14 -62.82
N ASN A 6 -38.99 35.82 -62.31
CA ASN A 6 -37.60 35.37 -62.23
C ASN A 6 -37.47 34.15 -61.35
N LEU A 7 -36.97 33.05 -61.89
CA LEU A 7 -36.52 31.89 -61.14
C LEU A 7 -35.12 32.23 -60.58
N ALA A 8 -35.02 32.25 -59.24
CA ALA A 8 -33.76 32.31 -58.56
C ALA A 8 -33.05 30.94 -58.56
N ASP A 9 -31.83 30.95 -59.01
CA ASP A 9 -30.90 29.87 -59.02
C ASP A 9 -30.52 29.43 -57.59
N THR A 10 -30.91 28.20 -57.19
CA THR A 10 -30.54 27.60 -55.93
C THR A 10 -29.66 26.36 -56.17
N SER A 11 -28.43 26.57 -56.58
CA SER A 11 -27.47 25.48 -56.65
C SER A 11 -26.13 25.89 -56.10
N LYS A 12 -25.88 25.59 -54.86
CA LYS A 12 -24.58 25.10 -54.35
C LYS A 12 -24.66 24.79 -52.85
N PRO A 13 -24.57 23.54 -52.43
CA PRO A 13 -24.42 23.23 -51.00
C PRO A 13 -23.01 23.58 -50.54
N PRO A 14 -22.80 24.02 -49.28
CA PRO A 14 -21.52 24.48 -48.80
C PRO A 14 -20.57 23.29 -48.56
N MET A 15 -19.62 23.12 -49.43
CA MET A 15 -18.58 22.08 -49.41
C MET A 15 -17.62 22.12 -48.17
N LYS A 16 -17.81 23.08 -47.29
CA LYS A 16 -16.94 23.25 -46.07
C LYS A 16 -17.28 22.35 -44.89
N ARG A 17 -18.50 21.81 -44.83
CA ARG A 17 -18.90 20.95 -43.68
C ARG A 17 -18.41 19.52 -43.80
N TRP A 18 -18.37 18.96 -44.98
CA TRP A 18 -17.91 17.59 -45.21
C TRP A 18 -16.41 17.41 -44.98
N LYS A 19 -15.58 18.37 -45.37
CA LYS A 19 -14.12 18.31 -45.11
C LYS A 19 -13.78 18.31 -43.60
N LYS A 20 -14.57 19.01 -42.79
CA LYS A 20 -14.40 18.99 -41.33
C LYS A 20 -14.87 17.69 -40.71
N LEU A 21 -15.90 17.04 -41.25
CA LEU A 21 -16.39 15.75 -40.77
C LEU A 21 -15.43 14.62 -41.11
N THR A 22 -14.86 14.61 -42.33
CA THR A 22 -13.87 13.61 -42.74
C THR A 22 -12.55 13.74 -42.00
N ILE A 23 -12.08 14.94 -41.69
CA ILE A 23 -10.88 15.16 -40.89
C ILE A 23 -11.13 14.70 -39.43
N GLY A 24 -12.30 14.97 -38.85
CA GLY A 24 -12.66 14.50 -37.50
C GLY A 24 -12.72 12.98 -37.41
N VAL A 25 -13.29 12.30 -38.42
CA VAL A 25 -13.37 10.83 -38.48
C VAL A 25 -12.01 10.20 -38.69
N VAL A 26 -11.13 10.79 -39.51
CA VAL A 26 -9.75 10.30 -39.71
C VAL A 26 -8.90 10.50 -38.47
N ILE A 27 -9.02 11.63 -37.77
CA ILE A 27 -8.33 11.85 -36.49
C ILE A 27 -8.84 10.88 -35.44
N PHE A 28 -10.13 10.63 -35.37
CA PHE A 28 -10.73 9.65 -34.45
C PHE A 28 -10.29 8.21 -34.79
N ALA A 29 -10.20 7.85 -36.07
CA ALA A 29 -9.74 6.53 -36.51
C ALA A 29 -8.23 6.33 -36.24
N VAL A 30 -7.39 7.36 -36.37
CA VAL A 30 -5.96 7.33 -36.07
C VAL A 30 -5.74 7.25 -34.55
N LEU A 31 -6.56 7.95 -33.75
CA LEU A 31 -6.51 7.87 -32.29
C LEU A 31 -6.94 6.50 -31.76
N VAL A 32 -7.89 5.84 -32.43
CA VAL A 32 -8.41 4.52 -32.02
C VAL A 32 -7.55 3.38 -32.60
N GLY A 33 -6.97 3.54 -33.78
CA GLY A 33 -6.25 2.45 -34.47
C GLY A 33 -4.77 2.30 -34.12
N ALA A 34 -3.99 3.36 -34.12
CA ALA A 34 -2.53 3.26 -33.95
C ALA A 34 -1.98 4.03 -32.75
N GLY A 35 -2.66 5.08 -32.29
CA GLY A 35 -2.24 5.91 -31.16
C GLY A 35 -3.07 5.74 -29.90
N GLY A 36 -4.27 5.17 -30.00
CA GLY A 36 -5.22 5.01 -28.91
C GLY A 36 -4.66 4.28 -27.70
N PRO A 37 -3.95 3.17 -27.86
CA PRO A 37 -3.37 2.42 -26.77
C PRO A 37 -2.28 3.16 -26.01
N LEU A 38 -1.43 3.89 -26.74
CA LEU A 38 -0.32 4.65 -26.15
C LEU A 38 -0.85 5.89 -25.40
N ILE A 39 -1.83 6.57 -25.97
CA ILE A 39 -2.48 7.73 -25.38
C ILE A 39 -3.32 7.29 -24.17
N TYR A 40 -4.00 6.14 -24.24
CA TYR A 40 -4.74 5.60 -23.09
C TYR A 40 -3.81 5.30 -21.91
N LYS A 41 -2.66 4.63 -22.14
CA LYS A 41 -1.65 4.38 -21.10
C LYS A 41 -1.05 5.67 -20.53
N LEU A 42 -0.84 6.68 -21.37
CA LEU A 42 -0.30 7.97 -20.95
C LEU A 42 -1.30 8.75 -20.09
N LEU A 43 -2.59 8.67 -20.43
CA LEU A 43 -3.66 9.35 -19.70
C LEU A 43 -4.16 8.57 -18.47
N ASN A 44 -3.91 7.25 -18.44
CA ASN A 44 -4.31 6.37 -17.35
C ASN A 44 -3.08 5.54 -16.92
N PRO A 45 -2.11 6.14 -16.21
CA PRO A 45 -1.01 5.37 -15.66
C PRO A 45 -1.58 4.33 -14.69
N ALA A 46 -0.99 3.13 -14.71
CA ALA A 46 -1.40 2.08 -13.79
C ALA A 46 -1.35 2.61 -12.35
N ALA A 47 -2.45 2.41 -11.63
CA ALA A 47 -2.50 2.81 -10.22
C ALA A 47 -1.39 2.07 -9.45
N LYS A 48 -0.70 2.79 -8.58
CA LYS A 48 0.35 2.21 -7.73
C LYS A 48 -0.25 1.12 -6.86
N THR A 49 0.53 0.09 -6.56
CA THR A 49 0.12 -0.93 -5.60
C THR A 49 0.11 -0.37 -4.18
N ALA A 50 -0.64 -1.01 -3.29
CA ALA A 50 -0.65 -0.64 -1.87
C ALA A 50 0.76 -0.67 -1.25
N THR A 51 1.57 -1.64 -1.65
CA THR A 51 2.97 -1.77 -1.20
C THR A 51 3.86 -0.64 -1.73
N ASP A 52 3.67 -0.17 -2.97
CA ASP A 52 4.41 0.98 -3.52
C ASP A 52 4.06 2.27 -2.76
N GLU A 53 2.78 2.46 -2.46
CA GLU A 53 2.32 3.60 -1.67
C GLU A 53 2.85 3.56 -0.23
N LEU A 54 2.88 2.38 0.40
CA LEU A 54 3.51 2.17 1.71
C LEU A 54 4.99 2.57 1.70
N ASN A 55 5.75 2.10 0.70
CA ASN A 55 7.18 2.40 0.58
C ASN A 55 7.43 3.91 0.43
N GLN A 56 6.58 4.61 -0.32
CA GLN A 56 6.66 6.07 -0.45
C GLN A 56 6.38 6.80 0.86
N ARG A 57 5.37 6.36 1.62
CA ARG A 57 5.06 6.94 2.94
C ARG A 57 6.17 6.70 3.94
N GLN A 58 6.74 5.49 3.96
CA GLN A 58 7.88 5.18 4.80
C GLN A 58 9.08 6.08 4.47
N ALA A 59 9.41 6.24 3.18
CA ALA A 59 10.49 7.11 2.76
C ALA A 59 10.27 8.56 3.20
N ALA A 60 9.03 9.06 3.12
CA ALA A 60 8.69 10.40 3.60
C ALA A 60 8.81 10.53 5.13
N ALA A 61 8.45 9.49 5.89
CA ALA A 61 8.55 9.47 7.34
C ALA A 61 10.01 9.36 7.86
N THR A 62 10.92 8.85 7.03
CA THR A 62 12.36 8.71 7.39
C THR A 62 13.19 9.95 7.05
N VAL A 63 12.67 10.90 6.25
CA VAL A 63 13.39 12.16 5.98
C VAL A 63 13.42 12.99 7.27
N PRO A 64 14.60 13.27 7.86
CA PRO A 64 14.67 14.17 8.99
C PRO A 64 14.11 15.52 8.56
N THR A 65 13.18 16.05 9.33
CA THR A 65 12.70 17.44 9.15
C THR A 65 13.85 18.35 9.54
N ASN A 66 14.71 18.64 8.56
CA ASN A 66 15.76 19.65 8.74
C ASN A 66 15.02 21.00 8.76
N VAL A 67 14.71 21.45 9.94
CA VAL A 67 14.18 22.80 10.17
C VAL A 67 15.26 23.75 9.66
N THR A 68 15.03 24.30 8.48
CA THR A 68 15.77 25.46 7.98
C THR A 68 15.43 26.64 8.88
N THR A 69 16.16 26.73 10.00
CA THR A 69 16.25 27.98 10.76
C THR A 69 16.93 28.98 9.83
N GLY A 70 16.23 30.05 9.55
CA GLY A 70 16.60 31.07 8.60
C GLY A 70 18.05 31.51 8.69
N SER A 71 18.70 31.45 7.57
CA SER A 71 19.98 32.10 7.32
C SER A 71 19.75 33.60 7.25
N THR A 72 20.03 34.31 8.34
CA THR A 72 20.33 35.72 8.28
C THR A 72 21.76 35.87 7.81
N SER A 73 21.91 36.32 6.58
CA SER A 73 23.20 36.78 6.03
C SER A 73 23.77 37.91 6.88
N ALA A 74 24.87 37.62 7.54
CA ALA A 74 25.78 38.67 8.02
C ALA A 74 27.10 38.50 7.26
N THR A 75 27.31 39.39 6.31
CA THR A 75 28.58 39.63 5.64
C THR A 75 29.54 40.33 6.60
N VAL A 76 30.61 39.67 7.00
CA VAL A 76 31.85 40.36 7.46
C VAL A 76 33.03 39.63 6.84
N GLY A 77 33.78 40.36 6.04
CA GLY A 77 35.04 39.95 5.46
C GLY A 77 36.15 39.94 6.49
N GLY A 78 37.13 39.07 6.29
CA GLY A 78 38.36 39.01 7.10
C GLY A 78 39.24 37.86 6.62
N SER A 79 40.14 38.16 5.71
CA SER A 79 41.28 37.33 5.30
C SER A 79 42.32 37.29 6.39
N ILE A 80 42.86 36.12 6.78
CA ILE A 80 44.29 35.91 7.09
C ILE A 80 44.68 34.46 6.94
N ASP A 81 45.76 34.30 6.29
CA ASP A 81 46.68 33.23 5.95
C ASP A 81 47.39 32.64 7.20
N ALA A 82 47.69 31.32 7.20
CA ALA A 82 48.95 30.71 7.66
C ALA A 82 48.87 29.17 7.81
N THR A 83 49.43 28.50 6.94
CA THR A 83 50.45 27.44 6.84
C THR A 83 50.87 26.64 8.10
N VAL A 84 51.32 25.37 7.78
CA VAL A 84 52.17 24.41 8.54
C VAL A 84 51.40 23.37 9.36
N GLY A 85 51.38 22.08 9.04
CA GLY A 85 52.49 21.17 8.76
C GLY A 85 52.63 20.18 9.89
N GLY A 86 52.49 18.87 9.65
CA GLY A 86 52.85 17.88 10.68
C GLY A 86 52.27 16.49 10.46
N SER A 87 52.91 15.72 9.65
CA SER A 87 52.80 14.27 9.51
C SER A 87 53.50 13.60 10.71
N VAL A 88 52.90 12.50 11.22
CA VAL A 88 53.70 11.29 11.59
C VAL A 88 52.82 10.04 11.65
N ALA A 89 53.29 9.06 10.94
CA ALA A 89 52.88 7.68 10.95
C ALA A 89 53.39 6.93 12.19
N GLY A 90 52.70 5.87 12.56
CA GLY A 90 53.17 4.92 13.58
C GLY A 90 52.39 3.62 13.55
N SER A 91 52.88 2.71 12.75
CA SER A 91 52.57 1.28 12.69
C SER A 91 53.22 0.56 13.90
N VAL A 92 52.60 -0.58 14.34
CA VAL A 92 53.14 -1.94 14.63
C VAL A 92 52.07 -2.72 15.39
N ALA A 93 51.51 -3.80 14.94
CA ALA A 93 51.90 -5.17 14.74
C ALA A 93 52.26 -5.98 16.03
N GLY A 94 51.59 -7.13 16.10
CA GLY A 94 52.06 -8.32 16.82
C GLY A 94 51.30 -8.63 18.08
N SER A 95 50.82 -9.80 18.36
CA SER A 95 51.11 -11.18 18.04
C SER A 95 50.52 -12.05 19.15
N GLU A 96 49.73 -13.05 18.80
CA GLU A 96 49.73 -14.47 19.28
C GLU A 96 49.90 -14.77 20.78
N ALA A 97 49.06 -15.58 21.33
CA ALA A 97 48.91 -17.02 21.32
C ALA A 97 48.81 -17.65 22.71
N GLU A 98 47.99 -18.67 22.77
CA GLU A 98 48.06 -19.95 23.51
C GLU A 98 47.75 -19.96 25.02
N SER A 99 46.75 -20.68 25.37
CA SER A 99 46.57 -22.13 25.58
C SER A 99 46.72 -22.56 27.04
N ALA A 100 45.77 -23.38 27.43
CA ALA A 100 45.85 -24.59 28.20
C ALA A 100 45.52 -24.61 29.72
N THR A 101 44.50 -25.40 29.94
CA THR A 101 44.40 -26.63 30.77
C THR A 101 44.16 -26.52 32.27
N SER A 102 43.02 -27.09 32.61
CA SER A 102 42.74 -28.21 33.54
C SER A 102 42.97 -28.04 35.05
N ALA A 103 41.98 -28.52 35.70
CA ALA A 103 41.90 -29.50 36.78
C ALA A 103 41.21 -29.03 38.06
N ASP A 104 40.04 -29.62 38.25
CA ASP A 104 39.61 -30.55 39.29
C ASP A 104 40.07 -30.23 40.74
N SER A 105 39.13 -30.08 41.64
CA SER A 105 39.10 -30.79 42.94
C SER A 105 37.89 -30.42 43.80
N THR A 106 37.06 -31.37 43.99
CA THR A 106 36.27 -31.90 45.10
C THR A 106 36.28 -31.13 46.47
N ALA A 107 35.06 -31.02 47.00
CA ALA A 107 34.58 -31.42 48.32
C ALA A 107 34.14 -30.34 49.32
N ALA A 108 32.97 -30.64 49.81
CA ALA A 108 32.44 -30.65 51.17
C ALA A 108 31.67 -29.43 51.70
N ALA A 109 30.44 -29.78 51.96
CA ALA A 109 29.37 -29.22 52.72
C ALA A 109 29.72 -28.31 53.91
N THR A 110 28.93 -27.26 54.10
CA THR A 110 28.35 -26.93 55.42
C THR A 110 27.11 -26.03 55.22
N THR A 111 26.04 -26.46 55.82
CA THR A 111 24.76 -25.79 55.98
C THR A 111 24.90 -24.46 56.70
N ASP A 112 24.36 -23.39 56.12
CA ASP A 112 23.74 -22.37 56.95
C ASP A 112 22.54 -21.74 56.25
N ARG A 113 21.48 -21.62 57.01
CA ARG A 113 20.12 -21.32 56.63
C ARG A 113 19.92 -19.81 56.77
N THR A 114 20.03 -19.08 55.70
CA THR A 114 19.63 -17.67 55.74
C THR A 114 18.54 -17.46 54.67
N THR A 115 17.39 -17.09 55.14
CA THR A 115 16.20 -16.71 54.39
C THR A 115 16.54 -15.54 53.46
N ALA A 116 16.87 -15.83 52.24
CA ALA A 116 16.99 -14.81 51.21
C ALA A 116 15.68 -14.79 50.43
N GLY A 117 14.98 -13.68 50.57
CA GLY A 117 13.78 -13.41 49.80
C GLY A 117 14.06 -13.57 48.30
N SER A 118 13.27 -14.43 47.69
CA SER A 118 13.25 -14.60 46.27
C SER A 118 12.80 -13.27 45.64
N VAL A 119 13.73 -12.43 45.26
CA VAL A 119 13.45 -11.38 44.26
C VAL A 119 13.30 -12.10 42.94
N THR A 120 12.07 -12.47 42.65
CA THR A 120 11.68 -12.77 41.27
C THR A 120 12.03 -11.52 40.46
N ALA A 121 13.16 -11.54 39.79
CA ALA A 121 13.44 -10.59 38.75
C ALA A 121 12.33 -10.83 37.71
N ALA A 122 11.28 -10.02 37.78
CA ALA A 122 10.41 -9.83 36.67
C ALA A 122 11.31 -9.30 35.56
N THR A 123 11.70 -10.19 34.65
CA THR A 123 12.24 -9.81 33.36
C THR A 123 11.13 -9.00 32.70
N GLY A 124 11.10 -7.71 32.97
CA GLY A 124 10.22 -6.79 32.28
C GLY A 124 10.54 -6.95 30.80
N ALA A 125 9.68 -7.66 30.08
CA ALA A 125 9.68 -7.60 28.65
C ALA A 125 9.64 -6.10 28.31
N ALA A 126 10.68 -5.63 27.60
CA ALA A 126 10.71 -4.26 27.14
C ALA A 126 9.41 -4.02 26.39
N THR A 127 8.53 -3.21 26.97
CA THR A 127 7.28 -2.84 26.33
C THR A 127 7.66 -2.11 25.05
N SER A 128 7.43 -2.75 23.91
CA SER A 128 7.57 -2.09 22.62
C SER A 128 6.57 -0.93 22.62
N GLY A 129 6.98 0.24 22.20
CA GLY A 129 6.05 1.36 22.03
C GLY A 129 4.83 1.01 21.17
N LEU A 130 4.81 -0.20 20.59
CA LEU A 130 3.75 -0.75 19.76
C LEU A 130 2.68 -1.53 20.54
N ASP A 131 2.95 -1.97 21.79
CA ASP A 131 1.98 -2.76 22.57
C ASP A 131 0.64 -2.04 22.73
N GLY A 132 -0.43 -2.78 22.65
CA GLY A 132 -1.79 -2.30 22.84
C GLY A 132 -2.68 -2.46 21.61
N ALA A 133 -3.86 -1.86 21.70
CA ALA A 133 -4.85 -1.86 20.64
C ALA A 133 -4.60 -0.71 19.65
N TRP A 134 -4.87 -0.98 18.38
CA TRP A 134 -4.76 -0.06 17.27
C TRP A 134 -6.04 -0.11 16.45
N ASN A 135 -6.65 1.03 16.20
CA ASN A 135 -7.89 1.13 15.44
C ASN A 135 -7.65 1.78 14.07
N VAL A 136 -8.35 1.31 13.04
CA VAL A 136 -8.33 1.95 11.73
C VAL A 136 -8.80 3.39 11.86
N GLU A 137 -8.05 4.32 11.26
CA GLU A 137 -8.42 5.74 11.23
C GLU A 137 -9.69 5.94 10.39
N THR A 138 -10.61 6.73 10.90
CA THR A 138 -11.83 7.07 10.15
C THR A 138 -11.54 8.24 9.22
N THR A 139 -11.71 8.04 7.92
CA THR A 139 -11.52 9.07 6.89
C THR A 139 -12.46 8.83 5.71
N THR A 140 -12.68 9.87 4.92
CA THR A 140 -13.33 9.79 3.61
C THR A 140 -12.32 9.91 2.46
N ASP A 141 -11.06 10.14 2.77
CA ASP A 141 -10.00 10.29 1.76
C ASP A 141 -9.39 8.92 1.40
N VAL A 142 -9.72 8.44 0.21
CA VAL A 142 -9.17 7.22 -0.37
C VAL A 142 -7.64 7.27 -0.60
N LYS A 143 -7.04 8.46 -0.56
CA LYS A 143 -5.58 8.60 -0.61
C LYS A 143 -4.94 8.39 0.76
N ALA A 144 -5.69 8.57 1.85
CA ALA A 144 -5.20 8.35 3.19
C ALA A 144 -5.13 6.85 3.53
N LEU A 145 -6.22 6.14 3.32
CA LEU A 145 -6.29 4.67 3.49
C LEU A 145 -7.36 4.08 2.56
N TYR A 146 -7.25 2.81 2.28
CA TYR A 146 -8.26 2.10 1.48
C TYR A 146 -8.17 0.58 1.60
N VAL A 147 -9.28 -0.05 1.23
CA VAL A 147 -9.36 -1.43 0.75
C VAL A 147 -9.93 -1.37 -0.66
N GLY A 148 -9.46 -2.23 -1.55
CA GLY A 148 -9.91 -2.20 -2.93
C GLY A 148 -9.61 -3.47 -3.70
N TYR A 149 -9.90 -3.44 -4.98
CA TYR A 149 -9.55 -4.50 -5.91
C TYR A 149 -8.55 -4.02 -6.95
N ARG A 150 -7.77 -4.95 -7.45
CA ARG A 150 -6.89 -4.84 -8.61
C ARG A 150 -7.13 -6.06 -9.49
N VAL A 151 -7.47 -5.83 -10.75
CA VAL A 151 -7.77 -6.90 -11.71
C VAL A 151 -7.18 -6.54 -13.07
N ASP A 152 -6.46 -7.47 -13.67
CA ASP A 152 -5.94 -7.30 -15.01
C ASP A 152 -7.00 -7.71 -16.04
N GLU A 153 -7.13 -6.88 -17.06
CA GLU A 153 -8.10 -7.06 -18.12
C GLU A 153 -7.52 -6.68 -19.49
N VAL A 154 -8.05 -7.28 -20.54
CA VAL A 154 -7.76 -6.92 -21.92
C VAL A 154 -8.93 -6.10 -22.45
N LEU A 155 -8.71 -4.82 -22.72
CA LEU A 155 -9.67 -3.91 -23.32
C LEU A 155 -9.26 -3.63 -24.77
N ALA A 156 -10.07 -4.09 -25.73
CA ALA A 156 -9.80 -3.90 -27.17
C ALA A 156 -8.37 -4.30 -27.57
N GLY A 157 -7.86 -5.42 -27.04
CA GLY A 157 -6.52 -5.94 -27.32
C GLY A 157 -5.38 -5.28 -26.51
N GLN A 158 -5.69 -4.40 -25.55
CA GLN A 158 -4.71 -3.75 -24.69
C GLN A 158 -4.81 -4.25 -23.26
N ASN A 159 -3.67 -4.62 -22.67
CA ASN A 159 -3.58 -4.98 -21.27
C ASN A 159 -3.71 -3.72 -20.42
N VAL A 160 -4.71 -3.69 -19.55
CA VAL A 160 -4.98 -2.62 -18.59
C VAL A 160 -5.28 -3.23 -17.23
N THR A 161 -5.04 -2.48 -16.17
CA THR A 161 -5.37 -2.88 -14.80
C THR A 161 -6.53 -2.05 -14.30
N ALA A 162 -7.64 -2.70 -13.98
CA ALA A 162 -8.79 -2.08 -13.35
C ALA A 162 -8.60 -2.06 -11.84
N THR A 163 -8.82 -0.90 -11.22
CA THR A 163 -8.78 -0.73 -9.77
C THR A 163 -10.02 -0.02 -9.27
N GLY A 164 -10.45 -0.39 -8.08
CA GLY A 164 -11.49 0.34 -7.36
C GLY A 164 -11.21 0.27 -5.86
N ARG A 165 -11.42 1.37 -5.14
CA ARG A 165 -11.00 1.55 -3.75
C ARG A 165 -12.09 2.18 -2.91
N THR A 166 -12.10 1.88 -1.61
CA THR A 166 -12.96 2.52 -0.62
C THR A 166 -12.18 2.86 0.65
N PRO A 167 -12.35 4.06 1.22
CA PRO A 167 -11.85 4.39 2.55
C PRO A 167 -12.82 3.95 3.67
N SER A 168 -14.01 3.43 3.33
CA SER A 168 -15.00 2.97 4.30
C SER A 168 -14.59 1.63 4.90
N VAL A 169 -13.58 1.68 5.76
CA VAL A 169 -12.99 0.52 6.43
C VAL A 169 -13.02 0.76 7.93
N THR A 170 -13.37 -0.26 8.69
CA THR A 170 -13.31 -0.30 10.15
C THR A 170 -12.55 -1.53 10.60
N GLY A 171 -12.05 -1.50 11.82
CA GLY A 171 -11.36 -2.64 12.38
C GLY A 171 -10.25 -2.26 13.32
N SER A 172 -9.62 -3.28 13.89
CA SER A 172 -8.55 -3.10 14.86
C SER A 172 -7.58 -4.27 14.84
N LEU A 173 -6.42 -4.06 15.43
CA LEU A 173 -5.48 -5.11 15.80
C LEU A 173 -4.93 -4.86 17.20
N THR A 174 -4.41 -5.93 17.81
CA THR A 174 -3.75 -5.85 19.11
C THR A 174 -2.34 -6.40 19.01
N ILE A 175 -1.36 -5.65 19.51
CA ILE A 175 0.04 -6.05 19.57
C ILE A 175 0.43 -6.34 21.02
N SER A 176 1.18 -7.40 21.21
CA SER A 176 1.81 -7.76 22.48
C SER A 176 3.22 -8.27 22.20
N GLY A 177 4.23 -7.53 22.68
CA GLY A 177 5.65 -7.80 22.40
C GLY A 177 5.96 -7.75 20.91
N THR A 178 6.34 -8.88 20.32
CA THR A 178 6.65 -9.02 18.90
C THR A 178 5.50 -9.62 18.09
N LYS A 179 4.28 -9.69 18.67
CA LYS A 179 3.18 -10.39 18.02
C LYS A 179 1.95 -9.52 17.84
N VAL A 180 1.36 -9.58 16.63
CA VAL A 180 -0.04 -9.21 16.45
C VAL A 180 -0.87 -10.41 16.91
N SER A 181 -1.55 -10.28 18.04
CA SER A 181 -2.33 -11.37 18.64
C SER A 181 -3.71 -11.52 18.02
N THR A 182 -4.33 -10.41 17.66
CA THR A 182 -5.65 -10.35 17.02
C THR A 182 -5.66 -9.26 15.95
N ALA A 183 -6.41 -9.48 14.88
CA ALA A 183 -6.76 -8.45 13.90
C ALA A 183 -8.09 -8.80 13.24
N GLU A 184 -8.94 -7.79 13.07
CA GLU A 184 -10.20 -7.93 12.34
C GLU A 184 -10.50 -6.62 11.62
N PHE A 185 -10.85 -6.72 10.32
CA PHE A 185 -11.12 -5.57 9.47
C PHE A 185 -12.36 -5.82 8.63
N THR A 186 -13.15 -4.77 8.41
CA THR A 186 -14.38 -4.81 7.61
C THR A 186 -14.39 -3.64 6.63
N ALA A 187 -14.59 -3.92 5.36
CA ALA A 187 -14.72 -2.93 4.29
C ALA A 187 -16.13 -2.94 3.70
N GLN A 188 -16.68 -1.76 3.37
CA GLN A 188 -18.01 -1.59 2.80
C GLN A 188 -17.95 -1.70 1.27
N MET A 189 -18.55 -2.74 0.69
CA MET A 189 -18.44 -3.05 -0.74
C MET A 189 -19.21 -2.07 -1.63
N ALA A 190 -20.34 -1.55 -1.17
CA ALA A 190 -21.14 -0.60 -1.95
C ALA A 190 -20.46 0.77 -2.15
N THR A 191 -19.43 1.08 -1.36
CA THR A 191 -18.71 2.36 -1.41
C THR A 191 -17.43 2.31 -2.25
N VAL A 192 -17.10 1.17 -2.82
CA VAL A 192 -15.94 1.02 -3.71
C VAL A 192 -16.14 1.85 -4.96
N LYS A 193 -15.14 2.68 -5.29
CA LYS A 193 -15.13 3.57 -6.44
C LYS A 193 -13.90 3.33 -7.30
N SER A 194 -14.10 3.39 -8.62
CA SER A 194 -13.06 3.33 -9.64
C SER A 194 -13.00 4.65 -10.42
N ASP A 195 -12.29 4.65 -11.54
CA ASP A 195 -12.22 5.77 -12.49
C ASP A 195 -13.47 5.90 -13.38
N LYS A 196 -14.44 4.97 -13.29
CA LYS A 196 -15.63 4.92 -14.15
C LYS A 196 -16.88 4.52 -13.34
N ASP A 197 -17.89 5.39 -13.33
CA ASP A 197 -19.18 5.13 -12.67
C ASP A 197 -19.86 3.85 -13.20
N GLN A 198 -19.70 3.55 -14.49
CA GLN A 198 -20.23 2.32 -15.06
C GLN A 198 -19.58 1.08 -14.46
N ARG A 199 -18.27 1.10 -14.22
CA ARG A 199 -17.56 0.02 -13.54
C ARG A 199 -18.03 -0.12 -12.11
N ASP A 200 -18.22 0.98 -11.40
CA ASP A 200 -18.74 1.00 -10.02
C ASP A 200 -20.13 0.34 -9.95
N GLY A 201 -21.00 0.66 -10.89
CA GLY A 201 -22.33 0.03 -10.97
C GLY A 201 -22.26 -1.48 -11.26
N GLN A 202 -21.34 -1.91 -12.13
CA GLN A 202 -21.11 -3.35 -12.38
C GLN A 202 -20.53 -4.05 -11.16
N PHE A 203 -19.55 -3.43 -10.50
CA PHE A 203 -18.93 -3.97 -9.30
C PHE A 203 -19.95 -4.15 -8.18
N SER A 204 -20.65 -3.09 -7.78
CA SER A 204 -21.61 -3.14 -6.67
C SER A 204 -22.86 -3.96 -6.98
N GLY A 205 -23.29 -3.99 -8.24
CA GLY A 205 -24.50 -4.72 -8.68
C GLY A 205 -24.21 -6.18 -9.00
N ARG A 206 -23.75 -6.43 -10.24
CA ARG A 206 -23.64 -7.77 -10.81
C ARG A 206 -22.48 -8.60 -10.26
N ILE A 207 -21.33 -7.97 -9.93
CA ILE A 207 -20.10 -8.69 -9.58
C ILE A 207 -20.12 -9.05 -8.10
N MET A 208 -20.29 -8.04 -7.24
CA MET A 208 -20.23 -8.23 -5.78
C MET A 208 -21.59 -8.33 -5.11
N GLU A 209 -22.70 -8.09 -5.85
CA GLU A 209 -24.04 -8.10 -5.25
C GLU A 209 -24.09 -7.37 -3.90
N ALA A 210 -23.53 -6.15 -3.82
CA ALA A 210 -23.29 -5.45 -2.57
C ALA A 210 -24.54 -5.18 -1.73
N ALA A 211 -25.73 -5.22 -2.33
CA ALA A 211 -27.00 -5.17 -1.61
C ALA A 211 -27.25 -6.44 -0.77
N LYS A 212 -26.72 -7.59 -1.20
CA LYS A 212 -26.84 -8.89 -0.54
C LYS A 212 -25.61 -9.19 0.33
N PHE A 213 -24.45 -8.82 -0.13
CA PHE A 213 -23.16 -9.02 0.52
C PHE A 213 -22.47 -7.67 0.75
N PRO A 214 -22.94 -6.88 1.74
CA PRO A 214 -22.53 -5.48 1.88
C PRO A 214 -21.08 -5.28 2.30
N THR A 215 -20.45 -6.32 2.87
CA THR A 215 -19.11 -6.21 3.46
C THR A 215 -18.16 -7.29 2.96
N ALA A 216 -16.88 -6.94 2.94
CA ALA A 216 -15.77 -7.91 2.97
C ALA A 216 -15.12 -7.84 4.35
N THR A 217 -14.77 -8.99 4.94
CA THR A 217 -14.14 -9.05 6.26
C THR A 217 -12.91 -9.93 6.23
N PHE A 218 -11.90 -9.53 6.98
CA PHE A 218 -10.71 -10.34 7.25
C PHE A 218 -10.56 -10.51 8.75
N LYS A 219 -10.32 -11.74 9.19
CA LYS A 219 -10.06 -12.07 10.59
C LYS A 219 -8.80 -12.91 10.72
N LEU A 220 -7.85 -12.43 11.48
CA LEU A 220 -6.61 -13.16 11.78
C LEU A 220 -6.93 -14.47 12.52
N THR A 221 -6.39 -15.59 12.03
CA THR A 221 -6.58 -16.92 12.65
C THR A 221 -5.31 -17.42 13.34
N SER A 222 -4.16 -16.88 13.02
CA SER A 222 -2.88 -17.21 13.65
C SER A 222 -2.10 -15.94 13.97
N PRO A 223 -1.52 -15.80 15.18
CA PRO A 223 -0.74 -14.62 15.54
C PRO A 223 0.41 -14.39 14.54
N ILE A 224 0.61 -13.13 14.16
CA ILE A 224 1.75 -12.73 13.32
C ILE A 224 2.91 -12.42 14.25
N ASP A 225 4.02 -13.14 14.11
CA ASP A 225 5.23 -12.89 14.88
C ASP A 225 6.28 -12.20 13.99
N PHE A 226 6.49 -10.92 14.21
CA PHE A 226 7.47 -10.13 13.47
C PHE A 226 8.89 -10.22 14.04
N LYS A 227 9.12 -11.13 15.02
CA LYS A 227 10.42 -11.57 15.60
C LYS A 227 11.16 -10.48 16.37
N THR A 228 11.23 -9.28 15.86
CA THR A 228 11.99 -8.18 16.44
C THR A 228 11.15 -6.90 16.43
N VAL A 229 11.11 -6.21 17.55
CA VAL A 229 10.45 -4.90 17.61
C VAL A 229 11.19 -3.92 16.69
N PRO A 230 10.50 -3.29 15.73
CA PRO A 230 11.16 -2.35 14.83
C PRO A 230 11.63 -1.11 15.58
N VAL A 231 12.76 -0.56 15.14
CA VAL A 231 13.28 0.71 15.66
C VAL A 231 12.89 1.84 14.71
N GLY A 232 12.32 2.90 15.26
CA GLY A 232 11.87 4.06 14.47
C GLY A 232 10.83 3.66 13.43
N THR A 233 11.00 4.12 12.19
CA THR A 233 10.11 3.84 11.05
C THR A 233 10.55 2.63 10.22
N ALA A 234 11.31 1.69 10.80
CA ALA A 234 11.75 0.50 10.10
C ALA A 234 10.55 -0.34 9.63
N LYS A 235 10.57 -0.72 8.34
CA LYS A 235 9.54 -1.56 7.75
C LYS A 235 9.68 -3.00 8.21
N ILE A 236 8.57 -3.60 8.56
CA ILE A 236 8.43 -5.03 8.81
C ILE A 236 7.68 -5.65 7.64
N THR A 237 8.05 -6.86 7.28
CA THR A 237 7.26 -7.74 6.40
C THR A 237 7.07 -9.06 7.13
N ALA A 238 5.85 -9.56 7.13
CA ALA A 238 5.49 -10.82 7.77
C ALA A 238 4.40 -11.55 6.96
N SER A 239 4.44 -12.87 6.98
CA SER A 239 3.38 -13.69 6.43
C SER A 239 2.20 -13.74 7.41
N THR A 240 1.01 -13.65 6.89
CA THR A 240 -0.26 -13.56 7.62
C THR A 240 -1.20 -14.64 7.14
N THR A 241 -1.87 -15.31 8.09
CA THR A 241 -2.93 -16.27 7.79
C THR A 241 -4.21 -15.88 8.52
N GLY A 242 -5.31 -15.85 7.81
CA GLY A 242 -6.62 -15.50 8.36
C GLY A 242 -7.77 -15.91 7.44
N ASP A 243 -8.97 -15.70 7.92
CA ASP A 243 -10.20 -15.96 7.18
C ASP A 243 -10.65 -14.69 6.46
N LEU A 244 -10.72 -14.77 5.13
CA LEU A 244 -11.31 -13.73 4.28
C LEU A 244 -12.73 -14.15 3.92
N THR A 245 -13.71 -13.33 4.31
CA THR A 245 -15.09 -13.45 3.85
C THR A 245 -15.33 -12.43 2.76
N LEU A 246 -15.66 -12.92 1.58
CA LEU A 246 -15.94 -12.10 0.40
C LEU A 246 -17.13 -12.70 -0.34
N HIS A 247 -18.07 -11.86 -0.79
CA HIS A 247 -19.28 -12.31 -1.51
C HIS A 247 -20.04 -13.43 -0.79
N GLY A 248 -20.08 -13.40 0.57
CA GLY A 248 -20.75 -14.39 1.41
C GLY A 248 -20.00 -15.71 1.59
N VAL A 249 -18.80 -15.87 1.00
CA VAL A 249 -17.98 -17.08 1.13
C VAL A 249 -16.75 -16.77 1.98
N THR A 250 -16.46 -17.65 2.94
CA THR A 250 -15.27 -17.54 3.79
C THR A 250 -14.22 -18.55 3.37
N LYS A 251 -12.97 -18.08 3.17
CA LYS A 251 -11.81 -18.90 2.85
C LYS A 251 -10.63 -18.52 3.74
N SER A 252 -9.86 -19.52 4.16
CA SER A 252 -8.55 -19.26 4.76
C SER A 252 -7.57 -18.84 3.68
N VAL A 253 -6.89 -17.71 3.92
CA VAL A 253 -5.92 -17.11 3.00
C VAL A 253 -4.60 -16.89 3.73
N THR A 254 -3.49 -17.03 2.99
CA THR A 254 -2.15 -16.70 3.47
C THR A 254 -1.50 -15.74 2.48
N PHE A 255 -0.97 -14.64 2.99
CA PHE A 255 -0.37 -13.57 2.19
C PHE A 255 0.65 -12.80 3.03
N ASP A 256 1.47 -12.00 2.37
CA ASP A 256 2.45 -11.14 3.04
C ASP A 256 1.88 -9.76 3.30
N ILE A 257 2.13 -9.25 4.50
CA ILE A 257 1.86 -7.86 4.87
C ILE A 257 3.17 -7.13 5.10
N SER A 258 3.18 -5.84 4.81
CA SER A 258 4.25 -4.93 5.18
C SER A 258 3.69 -3.78 5.98
N GLY A 259 4.47 -3.26 6.93
CA GLY A 259 4.04 -2.12 7.72
C GLY A 259 5.20 -1.40 8.40
N PHE A 260 4.95 -0.19 8.83
CA PHE A 260 5.83 0.59 9.70
C PHE A 260 4.99 1.43 10.66
N ALA A 261 5.60 1.83 11.78
CA ALA A 261 4.97 2.73 12.75
C ALA A 261 5.77 4.03 12.84
N SER A 262 5.08 5.13 13.11
CA SER A 262 5.66 6.44 13.36
C SER A 262 4.86 7.13 14.48
N GLY A 263 5.42 7.15 15.70
CA GLY A 263 4.69 7.64 16.87
C GLY A 263 3.44 6.81 17.16
N ASN A 264 2.29 7.46 17.21
CA ASN A 264 0.98 6.83 17.46
C ASN A 264 0.24 6.41 16.18
N GLU A 265 0.93 6.37 15.06
CA GLU A 265 0.38 5.95 13.78
C GLU A 265 1.12 4.74 13.24
N MET A 266 0.37 3.80 12.68
CA MET A 266 0.88 2.62 11.99
C MET A 266 0.27 2.56 10.60
N THR A 267 1.09 2.38 9.58
CA THR A 267 0.65 2.12 8.22
C THR A 267 0.96 0.68 7.86
N ILE A 268 -0.05 -0.06 7.38
CA ILE A 268 0.09 -1.44 6.91
C ILE A 268 -0.47 -1.55 5.49
N ALA A 269 0.18 -2.38 4.67
CA ALA A 269 -0.26 -2.67 3.31
C ALA A 269 -0.06 -4.14 2.98
N GLY A 270 -0.88 -4.63 2.08
CA GLY A 270 -0.79 -5.99 1.57
C GLY A 270 -1.72 -6.23 0.40
N GLU A 271 -1.59 -7.41 -0.15
CA GLU A 271 -2.36 -7.87 -1.30
C GLU A 271 -2.76 -9.32 -1.09
N ILE A 272 -4.04 -9.61 -1.20
CA ILE A 272 -4.61 -10.96 -1.04
C ILE A 272 -5.03 -11.43 -2.43
N PRO A 273 -4.39 -12.48 -2.98
CA PRO A 273 -4.84 -13.08 -4.23
C PRO A 273 -6.26 -13.63 -4.09
N VAL A 274 -7.13 -13.30 -5.05
CA VAL A 274 -8.52 -13.73 -5.07
C VAL A 274 -8.82 -14.41 -6.40
N LYS A 275 -9.09 -15.72 -6.36
CA LYS A 275 -9.65 -16.44 -7.49
C LYS A 275 -11.17 -16.31 -7.43
N PHE A 276 -11.79 -15.78 -8.47
CA PHE A 276 -13.22 -15.42 -8.45
C PHE A 276 -14.13 -16.61 -8.16
N ALA A 277 -13.81 -17.76 -8.76
CA ALA A 277 -14.58 -18.98 -8.54
C ALA A 277 -14.60 -19.44 -7.08
N ASP A 278 -13.54 -19.18 -6.31
CA ASP A 278 -13.44 -19.58 -4.91
C ASP A 278 -14.42 -18.82 -4.00
N TYR A 279 -14.86 -17.65 -4.44
CA TYR A 279 -15.82 -16.81 -3.73
C TYR A 279 -17.18 -16.71 -4.44
N SER A 280 -17.46 -17.63 -5.38
CA SER A 280 -18.71 -17.62 -6.17
C SER A 280 -18.94 -16.29 -6.91
N ILE A 281 -17.87 -15.58 -7.25
CA ILE A 281 -17.90 -14.35 -8.02
C ILE A 281 -17.88 -14.73 -9.52
N ALA A 282 -18.88 -14.27 -10.26
CA ALA A 282 -18.90 -14.46 -11.72
C ALA A 282 -17.74 -13.66 -12.36
N ASN A 283 -17.06 -14.25 -13.35
CA ASN A 283 -16.01 -13.54 -14.09
C ASN A 283 -16.57 -12.22 -14.65
N PRO A 284 -15.91 -11.09 -14.38
CA PRO A 284 -16.42 -9.76 -14.73
C PRO A 284 -16.32 -9.41 -16.21
N SER A 285 -15.79 -10.27 -17.07
CA SER A 285 -15.73 -10.05 -18.53
C SER A 285 -17.08 -9.57 -19.10
N PHE A 286 -17.04 -8.54 -19.91
CA PHE A 286 -18.24 -7.94 -20.49
C PHE A 286 -17.94 -7.21 -21.80
N GLY A 287 -18.65 -7.56 -22.88
CA GLY A 287 -18.47 -6.97 -24.21
C GLY A 287 -17.04 -7.18 -24.74
N PRO A 288 -16.31 -6.11 -25.10
CA PRO A 288 -14.93 -6.21 -25.58
C PRO A 288 -13.89 -6.35 -24.46
N ILE A 289 -14.31 -6.46 -23.21
CA ILE A 289 -13.45 -6.59 -22.05
C ILE A 289 -13.32 -8.05 -21.67
N THR A 290 -12.09 -8.58 -21.70
CA THR A 290 -11.76 -9.90 -21.18
C THR A 290 -10.99 -9.72 -19.89
N THR A 291 -11.49 -10.29 -18.80
CA THR A 291 -10.90 -10.20 -17.47
C THR A 291 -10.28 -11.55 -17.13
N GLU A 292 -9.14 -11.54 -16.44
CA GLU A 292 -8.55 -12.75 -15.86
C GLU A 292 -9.56 -13.47 -14.94
N ASP A 293 -9.33 -14.72 -14.59
CA ASP A 293 -10.20 -15.50 -13.68
C ASP A 293 -9.92 -15.20 -12.19
N HIS A 294 -9.00 -14.29 -11.94
CA HIS A 294 -8.54 -13.88 -10.63
C HIS A 294 -8.22 -12.38 -10.61
N GLY A 295 -7.97 -11.89 -9.43
CA GLY A 295 -7.51 -10.56 -9.15
C GLY A 295 -6.90 -10.51 -7.75
N ALA A 296 -6.78 -9.33 -7.19
CA ALA A 296 -6.30 -9.14 -5.85
C ALA A 296 -7.22 -8.19 -5.06
N LEU A 297 -7.38 -8.47 -3.78
CA LEU A 297 -7.84 -7.51 -2.81
C LEU A 297 -6.60 -6.80 -2.25
N GLU A 298 -6.44 -5.52 -2.56
CA GLU A 298 -5.34 -4.69 -2.05
C GLU A 298 -5.81 -3.81 -0.89
N PHE A 299 -4.92 -3.53 0.05
CA PHE A 299 -5.22 -2.62 1.14
C PHE A 299 -4.00 -1.80 1.57
N LEU A 300 -4.28 -0.57 1.96
CA LEU A 300 -3.37 0.34 2.64
C LEU A 300 -4.15 0.94 3.80
N LEU A 301 -3.85 0.52 5.01
CA LEU A 301 -4.55 0.95 6.22
C LEU A 301 -3.66 1.81 7.09
N VAL A 302 -4.24 2.85 7.65
CA VAL A 302 -3.64 3.69 8.69
C VAL A 302 -4.38 3.42 9.98
N LEU A 303 -3.64 3.08 11.02
CA LEU A 303 -4.17 2.78 12.34
C LEU A 303 -3.61 3.78 13.34
N LYS A 304 -4.45 4.18 14.27
CA LYS A 304 -4.08 4.99 15.44
C LYS A 304 -4.10 4.14 16.68
N LYS A 305 -3.15 4.39 17.56
CA LYS A 305 -3.11 3.74 18.86
C LYS A 305 -4.34 4.16 19.67
N ALA A 306 -5.04 3.17 20.28
CA ALA A 306 -6.24 3.40 21.08
C ALA A 306 -5.95 4.11 22.41
#